data_03fd18977ff327f13933518493271779
#
_entry.id   03fd18977ff327f13933518493271779
#
_cell.length_a   1.000
_cell.length_b   1.000
_cell.length_c   1.000
_cell.angle_alpha   90.00
_cell.angle_beta   90.00
_cell.angle_gamma   90.00
#
_symmetry.space_group_name_H-M   'P 1'
#
loop_
_entity.id
_entity.type
_entity.pdbx_description
1 polymer ?
#
loop_
_entity_poly.entity_id
_entity_poly.type
_entity_poly.pdbx_seq_one_letter_code
_entity_poly.pdbx_strand_id
1 'polypeptide(L)'
;MSNHYHAVATDMAGALPAFLARFHRHLAMVLNVRRERSENFWSTDQTSVVLIVEDSDLVDKVVYALANPVAARLVDRTADWSGASSLRLMAPGHCGVAERPREFFRQDGPMPDSVTISARCPRHWTAEKWFARVLRALASAEAAIMRNRTPLGHQHAVPPKARATSPEPRRQLRPIVACRNLVRRLVELAFFREFRIAYARVRRRWVAGDRNVVFPAGTYLLRVVYGVPCAIPPAPS
;
A
#
# COMPACT_ATOMS: atom_id res chain seq x y z
N MET A 1 -14.33 -2.14 0.57
CA MET A 1 -14.04 -2.04 2.01
C MET A 1 -14.26 -0.62 2.45
N SER A 2 -14.81 -0.42 3.64
CA SER A 2 -15.25 0.91 4.10
C SER A 2 -14.26 1.58 5.05
N ASN A 3 -13.26 0.87 5.55
CA ASN A 3 -12.39 1.33 6.63
C ASN A 3 -10.88 1.15 6.40
N HIS A 4 -10.47 0.47 5.34
CA HIS A 4 -9.06 0.30 4.98
C HIS A 4 -8.88 0.02 3.49
N TYR A 5 -7.65 0.08 3.01
CA TYR A 5 -7.27 -0.30 1.66
C TYR A 5 -6.00 -1.17 1.68
N HIS A 6 -5.82 -1.96 0.65
CA HIS A 6 -4.59 -2.68 0.34
C HIS A 6 -4.02 -2.17 -0.98
N ALA A 7 -2.71 -1.98 -1.03
CA ALA A 7 -2.00 -1.62 -2.25
C ALA A 7 -0.73 -2.43 -2.36
N VAL A 8 -0.39 -2.83 -3.57
CA VAL A 8 0.89 -3.43 -3.94
C VAL A 8 1.55 -2.48 -4.94
N ALA A 9 2.75 -2.05 -4.66
CA ALA A 9 3.45 -1.06 -5.48
C ALA A 9 4.95 -1.33 -5.51
N THR A 10 5.60 -0.94 -6.60
CA THR A 10 7.05 -0.86 -6.70
C THR A 10 7.46 0.60 -6.66
N ASP A 11 8.28 0.97 -5.69
CA ASP A 11 8.79 2.33 -5.54
C ASP A 11 10.02 2.54 -6.41
N MET A 12 9.80 2.98 -7.65
CA MET A 12 10.87 3.18 -8.64
C MET A 12 11.74 4.40 -8.37
N ALA A 13 11.26 5.37 -7.59
CA ALA A 13 11.90 6.66 -7.39
C ALA A 13 12.23 6.97 -5.91
N GLY A 14 12.00 6.02 -5.00
CA GLY A 14 12.15 6.27 -3.56
C GLY A 14 11.14 7.31 -3.03
N ALA A 15 9.98 7.44 -3.69
CA ALA A 15 8.99 8.47 -3.41
C ALA A 15 7.75 7.97 -2.66
N LEU A 16 7.70 6.67 -2.33
CA LEU A 16 6.54 6.05 -1.66
C LEU A 16 6.11 6.79 -0.38
N PRO A 17 7.02 7.24 0.51
CA PRO A 17 6.60 7.97 1.71
C PRO A 17 5.92 9.31 1.39
N ALA A 18 6.41 10.06 0.40
CA ALA A 18 5.80 11.31 -0.04
C ALA A 18 4.43 11.07 -0.71
N PHE A 19 4.35 10.03 -1.53
CA PHE A 19 3.10 9.60 -2.15
C PHE A 19 2.06 9.26 -1.09
N LEU A 20 2.39 8.40 -0.12
CA LEU A 20 1.47 8.00 0.95
C LEU A 20 1.02 9.20 1.79
N ALA A 21 1.93 10.12 2.12
CA ALA A 21 1.58 11.32 2.89
C ALA A 21 0.55 12.18 2.14
N ARG A 22 0.75 12.41 0.83
CA ARG A 22 -0.18 13.17 -0.01
C ARG A 22 -1.50 12.43 -0.22
N PHE A 23 -1.43 11.15 -0.54
CA PHE A 23 -2.61 10.31 -0.77
C PHE A 23 -3.50 10.25 0.47
N HIS A 24 -2.92 9.97 1.65
CA HIS A 24 -3.68 9.90 2.89
C HIS A 24 -4.31 11.26 3.24
N ARG A 25 -3.57 12.36 3.06
CA ARG A 25 -4.10 13.70 3.31
C ARG A 25 -5.30 14.01 2.43
N HIS A 26 -5.17 13.86 1.11
CA HIS A 26 -6.26 14.18 0.18
C HIS A 26 -7.46 13.26 0.37
N LEU A 27 -7.22 11.95 0.56
CA LEU A 27 -8.31 11.01 0.80
C LEU A 27 -9.06 11.32 2.11
N ALA A 28 -8.34 11.69 3.18
CA ALA A 28 -8.96 12.11 4.43
C ALA A 28 -9.82 13.37 4.25
N MET A 29 -9.30 14.38 3.55
CA MET A 29 -10.04 15.62 3.27
C MET A 29 -11.34 15.34 2.50
N VAL A 30 -11.24 14.62 1.38
CA VAL A 30 -12.39 14.30 0.53
C VAL A 30 -13.44 13.48 1.27
N LEU A 31 -13.00 12.43 1.98
CA LEU A 31 -13.94 11.54 2.65
C LEU A 31 -14.55 12.16 3.91
N ASN A 32 -13.83 13.00 4.63
CA ASN A 32 -14.39 13.74 5.77
C ASN A 32 -15.49 14.70 5.31
N VAL A 33 -15.25 15.46 4.23
CA VAL A 33 -16.27 16.35 3.65
C VAL A 33 -17.50 15.54 3.22
N ARG A 34 -17.32 14.46 2.44
CA ARG A 34 -18.44 13.62 1.98
C ARG A 34 -19.20 12.93 3.09
N ARG A 35 -18.54 12.65 4.21
CA ARG A 35 -19.15 11.97 5.36
C ARG A 35 -19.58 12.92 6.47
N GLU A 36 -19.45 14.24 6.26
CA GLU A 36 -19.78 15.28 7.25
C GLU A 36 -19.07 15.04 8.58
N ARG A 37 -17.76 14.69 8.52
CA ARG A 37 -16.92 14.38 9.69
C ARG A 37 -15.81 15.41 9.83
N SER A 38 -15.41 15.69 11.08
CA SER A 38 -14.32 16.60 11.42
C SER A 38 -13.17 15.93 12.18
N GLU A 39 -13.32 14.66 12.54
CA GLU A 39 -12.30 13.93 13.31
C GLU A 39 -11.17 13.38 12.41
N ASN A 40 -10.12 12.85 13.06
CA ASN A 40 -9.07 12.14 12.37
C ASN A 40 -9.64 10.99 11.55
N PHE A 41 -9.38 10.99 10.25
CA PHE A 41 -9.84 9.95 9.32
C PHE A 41 -9.03 8.65 9.48
N TRP A 42 -7.72 8.79 9.61
CA TRP A 42 -6.82 7.67 9.76
C TRP A 42 -6.60 7.31 11.23
N SER A 43 -6.40 6.02 11.49
CA SER A 43 -5.89 5.57 12.78
C SER A 43 -4.56 6.26 13.09
N THR A 44 -4.30 6.50 14.37
CA THR A 44 -3.01 7.02 14.85
C THR A 44 -1.86 6.05 14.65
N ASP A 45 -2.18 4.81 14.32
CA ASP A 45 -1.19 3.79 13.99
C ASP A 45 -0.50 4.07 12.65
N GLN A 46 0.78 3.71 12.59
CA GLN A 46 1.54 3.83 11.35
C GLN A 46 0.98 2.92 10.26
N THR A 47 1.05 3.40 9.01
CA THR A 47 0.75 2.59 7.82
C THR A 47 1.61 1.32 7.84
N SER A 48 0.97 0.16 7.69
CA SER A 48 1.68 -1.11 7.58
C SER A 48 2.29 -1.24 6.19
N VAL A 49 3.61 -1.21 6.11
CA VAL A 49 4.36 -1.45 4.87
C VAL A 49 5.12 -2.76 5.00
N VAL A 50 4.96 -3.63 4.00
CA VAL A 50 5.56 -4.96 3.97
C VAL A 50 6.41 -5.09 2.71
N LEU A 51 7.69 -5.42 2.85
CA LEU A 51 8.57 -5.75 1.73
C LEU A 51 8.19 -7.12 1.16
N ILE A 52 7.97 -7.20 -0.16
CA ILE A 52 7.73 -8.43 -0.89
C ILE A 52 9.03 -8.80 -1.61
N VAL A 53 9.53 -10.02 -1.42
CA VAL A 53 10.87 -10.43 -1.87
C VAL A 53 10.82 -11.29 -3.12
N GLU A 54 9.87 -12.21 -3.21
CA GLU A 54 9.79 -13.19 -4.31
C GLU A 54 8.50 -13.02 -5.12
N ASP A 55 8.52 -13.45 -6.37
CA ASP A 55 7.36 -13.39 -7.26
C ASP A 55 6.16 -14.21 -6.77
N SER A 56 6.42 -15.35 -6.15
CA SER A 56 5.36 -16.15 -5.54
C SER A 56 4.65 -15.38 -4.43
N ASP A 57 5.42 -14.69 -3.60
CA ASP A 57 4.89 -13.83 -2.54
C ASP A 57 4.16 -12.62 -3.12
N LEU A 58 4.66 -12.07 -4.24
CA LEU A 58 4.01 -10.96 -4.95
C LEU A 58 2.63 -11.35 -5.47
N VAL A 59 2.51 -12.52 -6.13
CA VAL A 59 1.20 -13.03 -6.59
C VAL A 59 0.25 -13.18 -5.41
N ASP A 60 0.71 -13.78 -4.30
CA ASP A 60 -0.10 -13.96 -3.11
C ASP A 60 -0.61 -12.63 -2.53
N LYS A 61 0.24 -11.60 -2.50
CA LYS A 61 -0.16 -10.28 -1.96
C LYS A 61 -1.10 -9.54 -2.90
N VAL A 62 -0.92 -9.66 -4.21
CA VAL A 62 -1.85 -9.12 -5.20
C VAL A 62 -3.21 -9.82 -5.07
N VAL A 63 -3.23 -11.16 -5.01
CA VAL A 63 -4.46 -11.94 -4.83
C VAL A 63 -5.12 -11.62 -3.49
N TYR A 64 -4.37 -11.51 -2.41
CA TYR A 64 -4.90 -11.09 -1.12
C TYR A 64 -5.58 -9.72 -1.19
N ALA A 65 -4.96 -8.74 -1.85
CA ALA A 65 -5.54 -7.40 -2.01
C ALA A 65 -6.83 -7.44 -2.85
N LEU A 66 -6.86 -8.21 -3.94
CA LEU A 66 -8.02 -8.35 -4.82
C LEU A 66 -9.17 -9.13 -4.17
N ALA A 67 -8.87 -10.26 -3.53
CA ALA A 67 -9.88 -11.12 -2.90
C ALA A 67 -10.39 -10.57 -1.55
N ASN A 68 -9.87 -9.46 -1.06
CA ASN A 68 -10.24 -8.94 0.25
C ASN A 68 -11.75 -8.68 0.41
N PRO A 69 -12.50 -8.13 -0.57
CA PRO A 69 -13.95 -7.98 -0.46
C PRO A 69 -14.67 -9.32 -0.33
N VAL A 70 -14.17 -10.36 -1.00
CA VAL A 70 -14.69 -11.74 -0.90
C VAL A 70 -14.41 -12.33 0.48
N ALA A 71 -13.17 -12.17 0.99
CA ALA A 71 -12.79 -12.59 2.33
C ALA A 71 -13.57 -11.85 3.43
N ALA A 72 -13.90 -10.58 3.20
CA ALA A 72 -14.75 -9.77 4.07
C ALA A 72 -16.25 -10.10 3.92
N ARG A 73 -16.64 -11.06 3.09
CA ARG A 73 -18.01 -11.51 2.83
C ARG A 73 -18.95 -10.43 2.28
N LEU A 74 -18.40 -9.45 1.57
CA LEU A 74 -19.18 -8.36 0.97
C LEU A 74 -19.71 -8.74 -0.41
N VAL A 75 -18.99 -9.59 -1.13
CA VAL A 75 -19.35 -10.13 -2.44
C VAL A 75 -18.89 -11.58 -2.54
N ASP A 76 -19.42 -12.31 -3.52
CA ASP A 76 -19.04 -13.70 -3.80
C ASP A 76 -17.83 -13.81 -4.71
N ARG A 77 -17.65 -12.85 -5.60
CA ARG A 77 -16.51 -12.76 -6.51
C ARG A 77 -15.89 -11.36 -6.48
N THR A 78 -14.59 -11.29 -6.67
CA THR A 78 -13.88 -10.01 -6.78
C THR A 78 -14.43 -9.13 -7.91
N ALA A 79 -14.89 -9.75 -9.02
CA ALA A 79 -15.48 -9.04 -10.15
C ALA A 79 -16.79 -8.30 -9.80
N ASP A 80 -17.52 -8.77 -8.79
CA ASP A 80 -18.80 -8.19 -8.36
C ASP A 80 -18.60 -7.00 -7.40
N TRP A 81 -17.34 -6.72 -7.03
CA TRP A 81 -17.03 -5.61 -6.14
C TRP A 81 -17.16 -4.26 -6.86
N SER A 82 -18.12 -3.45 -6.43
CA SER A 82 -18.40 -2.12 -6.99
C SER A 82 -17.44 -1.01 -6.52
N GLY A 83 -16.64 -1.29 -5.49
CA GLY A 83 -15.65 -0.33 -4.98
C GLY A 83 -14.36 -0.29 -5.79
N ALA A 84 -13.38 0.50 -5.33
CA ALA A 84 -12.09 0.61 -5.99
C ALA A 84 -11.37 -0.74 -6.08
N SER A 85 -10.99 -1.13 -7.29
CA SER A 85 -10.24 -2.36 -7.60
C SER A 85 -9.37 -2.14 -8.83
N SER A 86 -8.18 -2.70 -8.83
CA SER A 86 -7.27 -2.68 -9.97
C SER A 86 -7.40 -3.88 -10.91
N LEU A 87 -8.32 -4.80 -10.65
CA LEU A 87 -8.44 -6.04 -11.43
C LEU A 87 -8.57 -5.78 -12.93
N ARG A 88 -9.44 -4.85 -13.33
CA ARG A 88 -9.63 -4.48 -14.75
C ARG A 88 -8.40 -3.78 -15.34
N LEU A 89 -7.72 -2.95 -14.55
CA LEU A 89 -6.52 -2.24 -14.98
C LEU A 89 -5.30 -3.15 -15.18
N MET A 90 -5.34 -4.36 -14.62
CA MET A 90 -4.27 -5.36 -14.79
C MET A 90 -4.39 -6.15 -16.09
N ALA A 91 -5.54 -6.10 -16.75
CA ALA A 91 -5.72 -6.79 -18.04
C ALA A 91 -4.83 -6.15 -19.11
N PRO A 92 -4.23 -6.94 -20.01
CA PRO A 92 -3.35 -6.43 -21.06
C PRO A 92 -4.04 -5.34 -21.91
N GLY A 93 -3.33 -4.23 -22.13
CA GLY A 93 -3.85 -3.10 -22.91
C GLY A 93 -4.91 -2.25 -22.22
N HIS A 94 -5.30 -2.55 -20.99
CA HIS A 94 -6.31 -1.77 -20.28
C HIS A 94 -5.69 -0.62 -19.46
N CYS A 95 -6.38 0.51 -19.51
CA CYS A 95 -6.10 1.66 -18.65
C CYS A 95 -7.43 2.28 -18.20
N GLY A 96 -7.37 3.04 -17.14
CA GLY A 96 -8.47 3.87 -16.68
C GLY A 96 -8.11 5.34 -16.79
N VAL A 97 -9.10 6.20 -16.92
CA VAL A 97 -8.94 7.65 -16.79
C VAL A 97 -9.58 8.09 -15.49
N ALA A 98 -8.82 8.77 -14.66
CA ALA A 98 -9.33 9.41 -13.45
C ALA A 98 -9.39 10.93 -13.69
N GLU A 99 -10.57 11.50 -13.57
CA GLU A 99 -10.77 12.93 -13.65
C GLU A 99 -10.53 13.59 -12.29
N ARG A 100 -10.08 14.84 -12.31
CA ARG A 100 -9.94 15.65 -11.12
C ARG A 100 -11.30 15.93 -10.49
N PRO A 101 -11.56 15.55 -9.23
CA PRO A 101 -12.81 15.89 -8.57
C PRO A 101 -12.92 17.41 -8.37
N ARG A 102 -13.76 18.05 -9.15
CA ARG A 102 -13.91 19.52 -9.18
C ARG A 102 -14.45 20.08 -7.86
N GLU A 103 -15.19 19.30 -7.12
CA GLU A 103 -15.76 19.70 -5.83
C GLU A 103 -14.69 19.88 -4.74
N PHE A 104 -13.51 19.29 -4.90
CA PHE A 104 -12.44 19.28 -3.89
C PHE A 104 -11.17 19.99 -4.32
N PHE A 105 -10.99 20.22 -5.63
CA PHE A 105 -9.77 20.82 -6.15
C PHE A 105 -10.09 22.02 -7.03
N ARG A 106 -9.31 23.09 -6.86
CA ARG A 106 -9.45 24.31 -7.65
C ARG A 106 -9.20 24.03 -9.12
N GLN A 107 -9.97 24.69 -9.99
CA GLN A 107 -9.83 24.53 -11.45
C GLN A 107 -8.48 25.02 -11.96
N ASP A 108 -7.99 26.12 -11.39
CA ASP A 108 -6.71 26.77 -11.68
C ASP A 108 -5.52 26.19 -10.90
N GLY A 109 -5.73 25.08 -10.18
CA GLY A 109 -4.69 24.44 -9.39
C GLY A 109 -3.69 23.65 -10.23
N PRO A 110 -2.52 23.27 -9.65
CA PRO A 110 -1.45 22.58 -10.37
C PRO A 110 -1.74 21.12 -10.70
N MET A 111 -2.90 20.59 -10.30
CA MET A 111 -3.28 19.21 -10.60
C MET A 111 -3.83 19.12 -12.04
N PRO A 112 -3.46 18.08 -12.80
CA PRO A 112 -4.02 17.85 -14.14
C PRO A 112 -5.52 17.58 -14.06
N ASP A 113 -6.25 17.92 -15.12
CA ASP A 113 -7.70 17.68 -15.20
C ASP A 113 -8.05 16.19 -15.22
N SER A 114 -7.18 15.40 -15.83
CA SER A 114 -7.29 13.94 -15.83
C SER A 114 -5.92 13.27 -15.80
N VAL A 115 -5.88 12.03 -15.35
CA VAL A 115 -4.69 11.17 -15.38
C VAL A 115 -5.06 9.78 -15.90
N THR A 116 -4.20 9.20 -16.73
CA THR A 116 -4.33 7.81 -17.14
C THR A 116 -3.67 6.91 -16.09
N ILE A 117 -4.43 5.93 -15.65
CA ILE A 117 -4.00 4.95 -14.64
C ILE A 117 -3.89 3.59 -15.30
N SER A 118 -2.76 2.91 -15.12
CA SER A 118 -2.56 1.53 -15.53
C SER A 118 -1.88 0.73 -14.41
N ALA A 119 -2.21 -0.54 -14.29
CA ALA A 119 -1.48 -1.46 -13.42
C ALA A 119 -0.43 -2.19 -14.24
N ARG A 120 0.84 -1.98 -13.91
CA ARG A 120 1.95 -2.61 -14.63
C ARG A 120 2.28 -3.98 -14.02
N CYS A 121 2.67 -4.93 -14.86
CA CYS A 121 3.25 -6.19 -14.42
C CYS A 121 4.71 -6.00 -13.99
N PRO A 122 5.27 -6.92 -13.19
CA PRO A 122 6.71 -6.93 -12.89
C PRO A 122 7.54 -7.01 -14.19
N ARG A 123 8.74 -6.39 -14.18
CA ARG A 123 9.55 -6.20 -15.41
C ARG A 123 9.90 -7.46 -16.19
N HIS A 124 10.05 -8.59 -15.50
CA HIS A 124 10.42 -9.87 -16.09
C HIS A 124 9.22 -10.72 -16.51
N TRP A 125 7.98 -10.17 -16.40
CA TRP A 125 6.76 -10.82 -16.87
C TRP A 125 6.20 -10.08 -18.09
N THR A 126 5.55 -10.84 -19.00
CA THR A 126 4.64 -10.22 -19.98
C THR A 126 3.29 -9.98 -19.31
N ALA A 127 2.57 -8.96 -19.76
CA ALA A 127 1.28 -8.58 -19.18
C ALA A 127 0.27 -9.75 -19.21
N GLU A 128 0.26 -10.51 -20.31
CA GLU A 128 -0.62 -11.66 -20.52
C GLU A 128 -0.32 -12.79 -19.53
N LYS A 129 0.96 -13.17 -19.42
CA LYS A 129 1.38 -14.25 -18.51
C LYS A 129 1.15 -13.87 -17.06
N TRP A 130 1.44 -12.62 -16.71
CA TRP A 130 1.19 -12.09 -15.37
C TRP A 130 -0.29 -12.11 -15.03
N PHE A 131 -1.13 -11.54 -15.90
CA PHE A 131 -2.57 -11.45 -15.67
C PHE A 131 -3.20 -12.86 -15.57
N ALA A 132 -2.86 -13.78 -16.47
CA ALA A 132 -3.32 -15.17 -16.43
C ALA A 132 -2.90 -15.89 -15.14
N ARG A 133 -1.70 -15.62 -14.61
CA ARG A 133 -1.24 -16.19 -13.34
C ARG A 133 -2.04 -15.63 -12.16
N VAL A 134 -2.26 -14.32 -12.13
CA VAL A 134 -3.05 -13.67 -11.08
C VAL A 134 -4.49 -14.17 -11.11
N LEU A 135 -5.14 -14.27 -12.28
CA LEU A 135 -6.51 -14.75 -12.39
C LEU A 135 -6.67 -16.21 -11.90
N ARG A 136 -5.74 -17.10 -12.25
CA ARG A 136 -5.77 -18.49 -11.75
C ARG A 136 -5.63 -18.55 -10.24
N ALA A 137 -4.71 -17.81 -9.68
CA ALA A 137 -4.50 -17.75 -8.24
C ALA A 137 -5.70 -17.11 -7.50
N LEU A 138 -6.30 -16.07 -8.10
CA LEU A 138 -7.50 -15.42 -7.58
C LEU A 138 -8.70 -16.38 -7.55
N ALA A 139 -8.97 -17.09 -8.65
CA ALA A 139 -10.04 -18.07 -8.71
C ALA A 139 -9.87 -19.18 -7.65
N SER A 140 -8.63 -19.65 -7.45
CA SER A 140 -8.32 -20.64 -6.41
C SER A 140 -8.58 -20.08 -5.00
N ALA A 141 -8.18 -18.82 -4.75
CA ALA A 141 -8.39 -18.16 -3.47
C ALA A 141 -9.90 -17.93 -3.19
N GLU A 142 -10.65 -17.45 -4.18
CA GLU A 142 -12.11 -17.29 -4.07
C GLU A 142 -12.80 -18.61 -3.75
N ALA A 143 -12.47 -19.69 -4.47
CA ALA A 143 -13.01 -21.02 -4.22
C ALA A 143 -12.68 -21.52 -2.79
N ALA A 144 -11.46 -21.25 -2.31
CA ALA A 144 -11.06 -21.60 -0.94
C ALA A 144 -11.84 -20.81 0.11
N ILE A 145 -12.07 -19.52 -0.11
CA ILE A 145 -12.87 -18.67 0.78
C ILE A 145 -14.32 -19.15 0.80
N MET A 146 -14.89 -19.43 -0.37
CA MET A 146 -16.32 -19.78 -0.52
C MET A 146 -16.68 -21.11 0.14
N ARG A 147 -15.75 -22.07 0.19
CA ARG A 147 -16.02 -23.39 0.82
C ARG A 147 -16.48 -23.31 2.27
N ASN A 148 -16.13 -22.28 3.01
CA ASN A 148 -16.32 -22.18 4.45
C ASN A 148 -17.07 -20.92 4.88
N ARG A 149 -17.92 -20.34 4.02
CA ARG A 149 -18.58 -19.08 4.37
C ARG A 149 -20.04 -18.99 3.95
N THR A 150 -20.80 -18.16 4.68
CA THR A 150 -22.06 -17.59 4.26
C THR A 150 -21.86 -16.11 3.92
N PRO A 151 -22.28 -15.62 2.72
CA PRO A 151 -22.18 -14.21 2.36
C PRO A 151 -22.94 -13.31 3.34
N LEU A 152 -22.33 -12.18 3.72
CA LEU A 152 -23.00 -11.17 4.56
C LEU A 152 -23.64 -10.06 3.73
N GLY A 153 -23.18 -9.90 2.48
CA GLY A 153 -23.66 -8.86 1.57
C GLY A 153 -23.16 -7.45 1.91
N HIS A 154 -23.49 -6.49 1.05
CA HIS A 154 -23.06 -5.09 1.18
C HIS A 154 -23.67 -4.37 2.39
N GLN A 155 -24.80 -4.83 2.88
CA GLN A 155 -25.48 -4.26 4.06
C GLN A 155 -24.65 -4.32 5.34
N HIS A 156 -23.66 -5.19 5.40
CA HIS A 156 -22.73 -5.31 6.52
C HIS A 156 -21.49 -4.40 6.38
N ALA A 157 -21.37 -3.62 5.31
CA ALA A 157 -20.36 -2.60 5.20
C ALA A 157 -20.60 -1.50 6.25
N VAL A 158 -19.52 -0.97 6.83
CA VAL A 158 -19.63 0.10 7.82
C VAL A 158 -20.33 1.32 7.20
N PRO A 159 -21.39 1.86 7.82
CA PRO A 159 -22.08 3.03 7.30
C PRO A 159 -21.12 4.23 7.14
N PRO A 160 -21.32 5.09 6.14
CA PRO A 160 -20.44 6.24 5.88
C PRO A 160 -20.22 7.17 7.08
N LYS A 161 -21.26 7.38 7.89
CA LYS A 161 -21.22 8.25 9.08
C LYS A 161 -20.91 7.51 10.38
N ALA A 162 -20.70 6.19 10.36
CA ALA A 162 -20.39 5.45 11.59
C ALA A 162 -19.05 5.86 12.18
N ARG A 163 -19.04 6.08 13.49
CA ARG A 163 -17.81 6.29 14.26
C ARG A 163 -17.22 4.93 14.66
N ALA A 164 -15.91 4.87 14.82
CA ALA A 164 -15.28 3.71 15.43
C ALA A 164 -15.76 3.56 16.87
N THR A 165 -16.44 2.47 17.17
CA THR A 165 -17.02 2.23 18.51
C THR A 165 -16.02 1.62 19.48
N SER A 166 -14.96 1.01 18.97
CA SER A 166 -13.91 0.39 19.79
C SER A 166 -12.56 0.52 19.09
N PRO A 167 -11.48 0.85 19.81
CA PRO A 167 -10.15 0.74 19.26
C PRO A 167 -9.87 -0.74 18.96
N GLU A 168 -9.43 -1.04 17.73
CA GLU A 168 -8.95 -2.38 17.43
C GLU A 168 -7.79 -2.74 18.37
N PRO A 169 -7.76 -3.97 18.91
CA PRO A 169 -6.66 -4.39 19.75
C PRO A 169 -5.34 -4.24 18.95
N ARG A 170 -4.35 -3.57 19.53
CA ARG A 170 -3.04 -3.39 18.90
C ARG A 170 -2.45 -4.78 18.62
N ARG A 171 -2.33 -5.12 17.35
CA ARG A 171 -1.65 -6.35 16.94
C ARG A 171 -0.17 -6.22 17.27
N GLN A 172 0.35 -7.13 18.08
CA GLN A 172 1.75 -7.10 18.52
C GLN A 172 2.75 -7.37 17.39
N LEU A 173 2.33 -8.07 16.32
CA LEU A 173 3.19 -8.47 15.22
C LEU A 173 2.73 -7.80 13.91
N ARG A 174 3.56 -6.90 13.40
CA ARG A 174 3.45 -6.37 12.03
C ARG A 174 4.60 -6.95 11.23
N PRO A 175 4.37 -7.91 10.32
CA PRO A 175 5.44 -8.40 9.47
C PRO A 175 5.94 -7.25 8.60
N ILE A 176 7.27 -7.08 8.57
CA ILE A 176 7.92 -6.09 7.69
C ILE A 176 8.40 -6.73 6.38
N VAL A 177 8.47 -8.06 6.33
CA VAL A 177 8.90 -8.84 5.17
C VAL A 177 7.89 -9.95 4.91
N ALA A 178 7.39 -10.03 3.67
CA ALA A 178 6.63 -11.15 3.15
C ALA A 178 7.54 -11.99 2.26
N CYS A 179 7.95 -13.14 2.74
CA CYS A 179 8.73 -14.10 2.03
C CYS A 179 8.49 -15.49 2.61
N ARG A 180 8.09 -16.45 1.77
CA ARG A 180 7.91 -17.86 2.18
C ARG A 180 9.24 -18.55 2.42
N ASN A 181 10.25 -18.20 1.63
CA ASN A 181 11.60 -18.73 1.79
C ASN A 181 12.21 -18.18 3.09
N LEU A 182 12.41 -19.08 4.06
CA LEU A 182 12.90 -18.72 5.38
C LEU A 182 14.29 -18.07 5.33
N VAL A 183 15.19 -18.60 4.51
CA VAL A 183 16.56 -18.09 4.41
C VAL A 183 16.56 -16.66 3.88
N ARG A 184 15.87 -16.42 2.76
CA ARG A 184 15.73 -15.06 2.20
C ARG A 184 15.05 -14.11 3.17
N ARG A 185 14.00 -14.55 3.84
CA ARG A 185 13.33 -13.73 4.87
C ARG A 185 14.29 -13.34 6.00
N LEU A 186 15.13 -14.25 6.47
CA LEU A 186 16.12 -13.95 7.50
C LEU A 186 17.18 -12.97 7.03
N VAL A 187 17.63 -13.09 5.78
CA VAL A 187 18.57 -12.13 5.16
C VAL A 187 17.96 -10.72 5.16
N GLU A 188 16.73 -10.57 4.67
CA GLU A 188 16.07 -9.26 4.64
C GLU A 188 15.83 -8.68 6.05
N LEU A 189 15.47 -9.52 7.01
CA LEU A 189 15.33 -9.09 8.40
C LEU A 189 16.68 -8.64 9.00
N ALA A 190 17.78 -9.30 8.62
CA ALA A 190 19.13 -8.88 9.04
C ALA A 190 19.48 -7.51 8.44
N PHE A 191 19.22 -7.26 7.14
CA PHE A 191 19.39 -5.93 6.53
C PHE A 191 18.61 -4.84 7.24
N PHE A 192 17.35 -5.09 7.57
CA PHE A 192 16.55 -4.13 8.36
C PHE A 192 17.14 -3.86 9.73
N ARG A 193 17.63 -4.90 10.41
CA ARG A 193 18.28 -4.76 11.71
C ARG A 193 19.56 -3.92 11.62
N GLU A 194 20.41 -4.21 10.66
CA GLU A 194 21.67 -3.47 10.41
C GLU A 194 21.38 -1.99 10.06
N PHE A 195 20.42 -1.76 9.18
CA PHE A 195 19.98 -0.39 8.85
C PHE A 195 19.55 0.35 10.13
N ARG A 196 18.73 -0.25 10.97
CA ARG A 196 18.24 0.38 12.21
C ARG A 196 19.38 0.71 13.19
N ILE A 197 20.35 -0.19 13.33
CA ILE A 197 21.52 0.03 14.17
C ILE A 197 22.36 1.19 13.61
N ALA A 198 22.69 1.15 12.33
CA ALA A 198 23.45 2.20 11.66
C ALA A 198 22.75 3.56 11.75
N TYR A 199 21.46 3.60 11.45
CA TYR A 199 20.64 4.80 11.56
C TYR A 199 20.61 5.36 12.98
N ALA A 200 20.39 4.54 13.99
CA ALA A 200 20.34 4.98 15.38
C ALA A 200 21.70 5.53 15.87
N ARG A 201 22.80 4.91 15.43
CA ARG A 201 24.16 5.38 15.73
C ARG A 201 24.42 6.77 15.14
N VAL A 202 24.13 6.94 13.85
CA VAL A 202 24.36 8.21 13.13
C VAL A 202 23.44 9.30 13.66
N ARG A 203 22.15 8.97 13.92
CA ARG A 203 21.17 9.91 14.47
C ARG A 203 21.61 10.47 15.83
N ARG A 204 22.18 9.63 16.70
CA ARG A 204 22.71 10.10 18.01
C ARG A 204 23.81 11.13 17.84
N ARG A 205 24.77 10.89 16.93
CA ARG A 205 25.83 11.85 16.62
C ARG A 205 25.27 13.16 16.07
N TRP A 206 24.33 13.07 15.12
CA TRP A 206 23.71 14.24 14.53
C TRP A 206 22.93 15.08 15.55
N VAL A 207 22.19 14.44 16.47
CA VAL A 207 21.49 15.12 17.57
C VAL A 207 22.48 15.76 18.55
N ALA A 208 23.65 15.14 18.77
CA ALA A 208 24.72 15.70 19.60
C ALA A 208 25.48 16.88 18.93
N GLY A 209 25.09 17.30 17.71
CA GLY A 209 25.66 18.46 17.01
C GLY A 209 26.66 18.12 15.91
N ASP A 210 27.05 16.87 15.72
CA ASP A 210 27.95 16.48 14.64
C ASP A 210 27.23 16.53 13.29
N ARG A 211 27.55 17.54 12.48
CA ARG A 211 26.96 17.76 11.15
C ARG A 211 27.70 17.05 10.01
N ASN A 212 28.84 16.43 10.27
CA ASN A 212 29.63 15.71 9.28
C ASN A 212 29.30 14.23 9.16
N VAL A 213 28.14 13.81 9.67
CA VAL A 213 27.69 12.43 9.60
C VAL A 213 26.98 12.14 8.29
N VAL A 214 27.16 10.92 7.77
CA VAL A 214 26.45 10.41 6.59
C VAL A 214 25.45 9.34 7.07
N PHE A 215 24.18 9.53 6.76
CA PHE A 215 23.13 8.59 7.11
C PHE A 215 23.13 7.37 6.17
N PRO A 216 22.69 6.19 6.63
CA PRO A 216 22.62 5.02 5.77
C PRO A 216 21.65 5.23 4.60
N ALA A 217 21.91 4.54 3.49
CA ALA A 217 21.02 4.49 2.34
C ALA A 217 19.60 4.07 2.80
N GLY A 218 18.56 4.68 2.22
CA GLY A 218 17.17 4.45 2.63
C GLY A 218 16.66 5.40 3.72
N THR A 219 17.50 6.26 4.31
CA THR A 219 17.03 7.33 5.18
C THR A 219 16.23 8.34 4.35
N TYR A 220 14.95 8.51 4.67
CA TYR A 220 14.04 9.36 3.88
C TYR A 220 13.75 10.71 4.57
N LEU A 221 13.11 10.67 5.73
CA LEU A 221 12.57 11.89 6.35
C LEU A 221 13.66 12.94 6.65
N LEU A 222 14.76 12.54 7.27
CA LEU A 222 15.85 13.45 7.59
C LEU A 222 16.51 14.02 6.31
N ARG A 223 16.63 13.21 5.27
CA ARG A 223 17.13 13.66 3.97
C ARG A 223 16.24 14.73 3.36
N VAL A 224 14.93 14.50 3.33
CA VAL A 224 13.98 15.39 2.64
C VAL A 224 13.70 16.66 3.42
N VAL A 225 13.58 16.57 4.75
CA VAL A 225 13.20 17.71 5.61
C VAL A 225 14.43 18.54 6.02
N TYR A 226 15.56 17.88 6.32
CA TYR A 226 16.74 18.53 6.89
C TYR A 226 17.95 18.51 5.98
N GLY A 227 17.84 17.95 4.77
CA GLY A 227 18.93 17.91 3.79
C GLY A 227 20.15 17.11 4.25
N VAL A 228 20.00 16.14 5.17
CA VAL A 228 21.15 15.41 5.71
C VAL A 228 21.83 14.56 4.62
N PRO A 229 23.16 14.48 4.62
CA PRO A 229 23.90 13.60 3.71
C PRO A 229 23.52 12.14 3.95
N CYS A 230 23.23 11.41 2.85
CA CYS A 230 22.90 9.99 2.88
C CYS A 230 23.81 9.22 1.93
N ALA A 231 24.16 8.01 2.33
CA ALA A 231 24.83 7.07 1.43
C ALA A 231 23.97 6.78 0.20
N ILE A 232 24.62 6.56 -0.93
CA ILE A 232 23.95 6.15 -2.18
C ILE A 232 23.58 4.67 -2.03
N PRO A 233 22.31 4.26 -2.32
CA PRO A 233 21.97 2.86 -2.33
C PRO A 233 22.79 2.11 -3.41
N PRO A 234 23.16 0.85 -3.18
CA PRO A 234 23.79 0.04 -4.22
C PRO A 234 22.86 -0.03 -5.43
N ALA A 235 23.45 -0.11 -6.64
CA ALA A 235 22.67 -0.29 -7.85
C ALA A 235 21.82 -1.58 -7.72
N PRO A 236 20.57 -1.58 -8.19
CA PRO A 236 19.77 -2.79 -8.20
C PRO A 236 20.45 -3.84 -9.09
N SER A 237 20.72 -5.01 -8.51
CA SER A 237 21.25 -6.19 -9.20
C SER A 237 20.21 -6.77 -10.16
#